data_005fc3e6d288c4df159b9d9aa3f2fc27
#
_entry.id   005fc3e6d288c4df159b9d9aa3f2fc27
#
_cell.length_a   1.000
_cell.length_b   1.000
_cell.length_c   1.000
_cell.angle_alpha   90.00
_cell.angle_beta   90.00
_cell.angle_gamma   90.00
#
_symmetry.space_group_name_H-M   'P 1'
#
loop_
_entity.id
_entity.type
_entity.pdbx_description
1 polymer ?
#
loop_
_entity_poly.entity_id
_entity_poly.type
_entity_poly.pdbx_seq_one_letter_code
_entity_poly.pdbx_strand_id
1 'polypeptide(L)'
;LHRIGLDAVPIEIPLPQGFRGRHVNAVELARAFDGREFRGAVAGTLGRAAAGADVCVVPAVIGLANAAEAWADLQELAGLRVVEAALPPPSIPGLRLFDAWRERLSELGVGWRLGLPAIGAERDGDRVTAILGEGASGPIRIPCDEVVLATGGVAGGGIETYRDGTLAETVLGLPIDGFAHRTEFLAADFFGSHRLAQAGVRVNRELRPVDRAGAPVLANVRVIGTQLAGHDPTAEGSREGVGLATAARAAELLAGARARG
;
A
#
# COMPACT_ATOMS: atom_id res chain seq x y z
N LEU A 1 11.50 -23.42 -11.15
CA LEU A 1 10.46 -24.22 -10.47
C LEU A 1 10.99 -25.61 -10.11
N HIS A 2 11.75 -26.31 -10.97
CA HIS A 2 12.36 -27.58 -10.64
C HIS A 2 13.23 -27.57 -9.35
N ARG A 3 13.88 -26.45 -9.02
CA ARG A 3 14.67 -26.31 -7.77
C ARG A 3 13.85 -26.40 -6.48
N ILE A 4 12.55 -26.22 -6.54
CA ILE A 4 11.63 -26.31 -5.40
C ILE A 4 10.68 -27.51 -5.51
N GLY A 5 10.98 -28.47 -6.39
CA GLY A 5 10.23 -29.70 -6.54
C GLY A 5 8.87 -29.57 -7.22
N LEU A 6 8.62 -28.46 -7.93
CA LEU A 6 7.40 -28.28 -8.72
C LEU A 6 7.67 -28.69 -10.17
N ASP A 7 6.86 -29.63 -10.65
CA ASP A 7 6.77 -29.96 -12.07
C ASP A 7 5.78 -28.99 -12.72
N ALA A 8 6.28 -28.01 -13.46
CA ALA A 8 5.46 -26.95 -14.07
C ALA A 8 5.80 -26.82 -15.56
N VAL A 9 4.76 -26.88 -16.38
CA VAL A 9 4.84 -26.70 -17.83
C VAL A 9 4.21 -25.37 -18.19
N PRO A 10 4.91 -24.49 -18.93
CA PRO A 10 4.32 -23.26 -19.43
C PRO A 10 3.29 -23.59 -20.52
N ILE A 11 2.12 -22.96 -20.43
CA ILE A 11 1.07 -23.04 -21.44
C ILE A 11 0.79 -21.65 -22.00
N GLU A 12 0.58 -21.58 -23.30
CA GLU A 12 0.22 -20.34 -23.97
C GLU A 12 -1.29 -20.34 -24.24
N ILE A 13 -1.98 -19.32 -23.71
CA ILE A 13 -3.42 -19.13 -23.89
C ILE A 13 -3.64 -17.99 -24.87
N PRO A 14 -4.10 -18.29 -26.10
CA PRO A 14 -4.42 -17.24 -27.04
C PRO A 14 -5.62 -16.43 -26.53
N LEU A 15 -5.47 -15.10 -26.51
CA LEU A 15 -6.55 -14.21 -26.13
C LEU A 15 -7.67 -14.23 -27.18
N PRO A 16 -8.94 -14.00 -26.77
CA PRO A 16 -10.08 -13.86 -27.68
C PRO A 16 -9.85 -12.81 -28.78
N GLN A 17 -10.58 -12.93 -29.89
CA GLN A 17 -10.32 -12.20 -31.14
C GLN A 17 -10.18 -10.67 -30.96
N GLY A 18 -10.97 -10.04 -30.08
CA GLY A 18 -10.91 -8.60 -29.81
C GLY A 18 -9.61 -8.11 -29.13
N PHE A 19 -8.77 -9.03 -28.68
CA PHE A 19 -7.47 -8.74 -28.00
C PHE A 19 -6.25 -9.12 -28.83
N ARG A 20 -6.45 -9.78 -29.98
CA ARG A 20 -5.34 -10.23 -30.83
C ARG A 20 -4.69 -9.07 -31.56
N GLY A 21 -3.36 -9.11 -31.66
CA GLY A 21 -2.58 -8.16 -32.45
C GLY A 21 -2.43 -6.77 -31.85
N ARG A 22 -2.84 -6.56 -30.59
CA ARG A 22 -2.65 -5.30 -29.86
C ARG A 22 -1.94 -5.52 -28.53
N HIS A 23 -1.28 -4.47 -28.05
CA HIS A 23 -0.78 -4.47 -26.68
C HIS A 23 -1.96 -4.38 -25.70
N VAL A 24 -2.06 -5.34 -24.80
CA VAL A 24 -3.06 -5.41 -23.74
C VAL A 24 -2.33 -5.30 -22.40
N ASN A 25 -2.68 -4.34 -21.57
CA ASN A 25 -2.14 -4.24 -20.24
C ASN A 25 -2.96 -5.05 -19.22
N ALA A 26 -2.39 -5.26 -18.03
CA ALA A 26 -3.02 -6.05 -16.98
C ALA A 26 -4.40 -5.52 -16.54
N VAL A 27 -4.59 -4.19 -16.53
CA VAL A 27 -5.88 -3.57 -16.15
C VAL A 27 -6.97 -3.83 -17.19
N GLU A 28 -6.64 -3.70 -18.48
CA GLU A 28 -7.57 -4.01 -19.55
C GLU A 28 -7.99 -5.48 -19.53
N LEU A 29 -7.03 -6.36 -19.28
CA LEU A 29 -7.29 -7.79 -19.20
C LEU A 29 -8.16 -8.12 -17.99
N ALA A 30 -7.87 -7.53 -16.82
CA ALA A 30 -8.69 -7.72 -15.63
C ALA A 30 -10.13 -7.24 -15.82
N ARG A 31 -10.34 -6.11 -16.49
CA ARG A 31 -11.69 -5.63 -16.85
C ARG A 31 -12.40 -6.57 -17.83
N ALA A 32 -11.67 -7.16 -18.76
CA ALA A 32 -12.27 -8.16 -19.68
C ALA A 32 -12.74 -9.40 -18.92
N PHE A 33 -12.00 -9.84 -17.90
CA PHE A 33 -12.41 -10.95 -17.04
C PHE A 33 -13.63 -10.65 -16.15
N ASP A 34 -14.02 -9.39 -15.97
CA ASP A 34 -15.30 -9.06 -15.32
C ASP A 34 -16.50 -9.49 -16.21
N GLY A 35 -16.29 -9.68 -17.52
CA GLY A 35 -17.30 -10.16 -18.45
C GLY A 35 -17.35 -11.69 -18.57
N ARG A 36 -18.52 -12.29 -18.37
CA ARG A 36 -18.70 -13.75 -18.41
C ARG A 36 -18.39 -14.37 -19.77
N GLU A 37 -18.67 -13.68 -20.85
CA GLU A 37 -18.37 -14.15 -22.21
C GLU A 37 -16.87 -14.34 -22.41
N PHE A 38 -16.08 -13.38 -21.96
CA PHE A 38 -14.63 -13.44 -22.01
C PHE A 38 -14.10 -14.60 -21.16
N ARG A 39 -14.62 -14.77 -19.94
CA ARG A 39 -14.27 -15.91 -19.08
C ARG A 39 -14.54 -17.24 -19.74
N GLY A 40 -15.71 -17.41 -20.37
CA GLY A 40 -16.08 -18.62 -21.07
C GLY A 40 -15.14 -18.95 -22.24
N ALA A 41 -14.77 -17.95 -23.02
CA ALA A 41 -13.83 -18.11 -24.14
C ALA A 41 -12.44 -18.53 -23.66
N VAL A 42 -11.94 -17.95 -22.56
CA VAL A 42 -10.65 -18.31 -21.96
C VAL A 42 -10.72 -19.66 -21.28
N ALA A 43 -11.76 -19.96 -20.51
CA ALA A 43 -11.93 -21.20 -19.76
C ALA A 43 -11.89 -22.44 -20.68
N GLY A 44 -12.58 -22.39 -21.82
CA GLY A 44 -12.57 -23.49 -22.78
C GLY A 44 -11.18 -23.79 -23.36
N THR A 45 -10.34 -22.79 -23.50
CA THR A 45 -8.97 -22.96 -23.95
C THR A 45 -8.05 -23.41 -22.80
N LEU A 46 -8.22 -22.82 -21.63
CA LEU A 46 -7.47 -23.13 -20.43
C LEU A 46 -7.65 -24.60 -20.02
N GLY A 47 -8.90 -25.07 -19.92
CA GLY A 47 -9.22 -26.45 -19.55
C GLY A 47 -8.62 -27.50 -20.49
N ARG A 48 -8.54 -27.22 -21.79
CA ARG A 48 -7.89 -28.09 -22.77
C ARG A 48 -6.35 -28.05 -22.66
N ALA A 49 -5.78 -26.85 -22.52
CA ALA A 49 -4.34 -26.66 -22.48
C ALA A 49 -3.71 -27.16 -21.17
N ALA A 50 -4.45 -27.12 -20.07
CA ALA A 50 -4.03 -27.57 -18.75
C ALA A 50 -4.58 -28.95 -18.36
N ALA A 51 -5.07 -29.73 -19.33
CA ALA A 51 -5.65 -31.05 -19.07
C ALA A 51 -4.62 -31.97 -18.36
N GLY A 52 -5.04 -32.53 -17.22
CA GLY A 52 -4.17 -33.38 -16.37
C GLY A 52 -3.29 -32.64 -15.37
N ALA A 53 -3.38 -31.29 -15.29
CA ALA A 53 -2.71 -30.54 -14.25
C ALA A 53 -3.60 -30.44 -12.99
N ASP A 54 -2.99 -30.48 -11.81
CA ASP A 54 -3.68 -30.29 -10.52
C ASP A 54 -4.10 -28.84 -10.31
N VAL A 55 -3.31 -27.90 -10.82
CA VAL A 55 -3.53 -26.46 -10.67
C VAL A 55 -2.97 -25.70 -11.86
N CYS A 56 -3.65 -24.67 -12.28
CA CYS A 56 -3.16 -23.70 -13.26
C CYS A 56 -2.82 -22.38 -12.57
N VAL A 57 -1.58 -21.92 -12.75
CA VAL A 57 -1.12 -20.62 -12.26
C VAL A 57 -1.22 -19.61 -13.39
N VAL A 58 -1.98 -18.55 -13.20
CA VAL A 58 -2.18 -17.48 -14.19
C VAL A 58 -1.72 -16.13 -13.62
N PRO A 59 -1.42 -15.15 -14.47
CA PRO A 59 -1.19 -13.79 -14.01
C PRO A 59 -2.39 -13.27 -13.20
N ALA A 60 -2.14 -12.43 -12.18
CA ALA A 60 -3.20 -11.84 -11.35
C ALA A 60 -4.02 -10.80 -12.13
N VAL A 61 -4.94 -11.28 -12.97
CA VAL A 61 -5.80 -10.48 -13.85
C VAL A 61 -7.26 -10.99 -13.92
N ILE A 62 -7.65 -11.91 -13.05
CA ILE A 62 -8.99 -12.51 -13.08
C ILE A 62 -9.99 -11.56 -12.42
N GLY A 63 -10.55 -10.62 -13.19
CA GLY A 63 -11.51 -9.61 -12.75
C GLY A 63 -10.87 -8.44 -11.98
N LEU A 64 -11.41 -7.28 -12.15
CA LEU A 64 -11.07 -6.07 -11.43
C LEU A 64 -12.17 -5.69 -10.44
N ALA A 65 -13.40 -5.54 -10.92
CA ALA A 65 -14.55 -5.17 -10.09
C ALA A 65 -15.20 -6.39 -9.39
N ASN A 66 -15.30 -7.53 -10.10
CA ASN A 66 -15.97 -8.74 -9.63
C ASN A 66 -15.01 -9.94 -9.50
N ALA A 67 -13.84 -9.71 -8.94
CA ALA A 67 -12.75 -10.69 -8.94
C ALA A 67 -13.13 -12.05 -8.30
N ALA A 68 -13.87 -12.05 -7.19
CA ALA A 68 -14.29 -13.28 -6.52
C ALA A 68 -15.23 -14.12 -7.40
N GLU A 69 -16.24 -13.49 -8.01
CA GLU A 69 -17.13 -14.14 -8.95
C GLU A 69 -16.37 -14.61 -10.19
N ALA A 70 -15.54 -13.74 -10.77
CA ALA A 70 -14.78 -14.05 -11.96
C ALA A 70 -13.84 -15.25 -11.76
N TRP A 71 -13.22 -15.33 -10.61
CA TRP A 71 -12.33 -16.44 -10.23
C TRP A 71 -13.09 -17.76 -10.04
N ALA A 72 -14.24 -17.74 -9.33
CA ALA A 72 -15.07 -18.91 -9.12
C ALA A 72 -15.62 -19.46 -10.43
N ASP A 73 -16.22 -18.58 -11.25
CA ASP A 73 -16.79 -18.89 -12.56
C ASP A 73 -15.73 -19.44 -13.54
N LEU A 74 -14.53 -18.86 -13.56
CA LEU A 74 -13.45 -19.35 -14.40
C LEU A 74 -13.04 -20.78 -14.05
N GLN A 75 -12.93 -21.10 -12.75
CA GLN A 75 -12.59 -22.44 -12.29
C GLN A 75 -13.68 -23.48 -12.64
N GLU A 76 -14.94 -23.10 -12.44
CA GLU A 76 -16.08 -23.94 -12.79
C GLU A 76 -16.10 -24.23 -14.28
N LEU A 77 -15.99 -23.21 -15.12
CA LEU A 77 -16.02 -23.31 -16.58
C LEU A 77 -14.79 -24.07 -17.15
N ALA A 78 -13.63 -23.90 -16.54
CA ALA A 78 -12.40 -24.59 -16.97
C ALA A 78 -12.27 -26.01 -16.43
N GLY A 79 -13.02 -26.36 -15.37
CA GLY A 79 -12.96 -27.67 -14.72
C GLY A 79 -11.64 -27.92 -14.00
N LEU A 80 -10.94 -26.87 -13.54
CA LEU A 80 -9.64 -26.99 -12.88
C LEU A 80 -9.42 -25.89 -11.85
N ARG A 81 -8.54 -26.13 -10.89
CA ARG A 81 -8.12 -25.15 -9.90
C ARG A 81 -7.23 -24.09 -10.53
N VAL A 82 -7.56 -22.80 -10.29
CA VAL A 82 -6.80 -21.66 -10.78
C VAL A 82 -6.25 -20.84 -9.61
N VAL A 83 -4.99 -20.43 -9.70
CA VAL A 83 -4.30 -19.59 -8.72
C VAL A 83 -3.68 -18.40 -9.46
N GLU A 84 -3.82 -17.22 -8.89
CA GLU A 84 -3.20 -16.01 -9.43
C GLU A 84 -1.77 -15.82 -8.90
N ALA A 85 -0.83 -15.53 -9.79
CA ALA A 85 0.51 -15.08 -9.46
C ALA A 85 0.61 -13.56 -9.56
N ALA A 86 1.28 -12.96 -8.58
CA ALA A 86 1.49 -11.51 -8.56
C ALA A 86 2.24 -11.03 -9.81
N LEU A 87 1.85 -9.85 -10.29
CA LEU A 87 2.48 -9.15 -11.41
C LEU A 87 3.21 -7.90 -10.92
N PRO A 88 4.23 -7.43 -11.68
CA PRO A 88 4.74 -6.07 -11.52
C PRO A 88 3.63 -5.02 -11.69
N PRO A 89 3.84 -3.78 -11.21
CA PRO A 89 2.87 -2.70 -11.40
C PRO A 89 2.43 -2.53 -12.87
N PRO A 90 1.15 -2.23 -13.12
CA PRO A 90 0.09 -2.00 -12.12
C PRO A 90 -0.40 -3.30 -11.46
N SER A 91 -0.45 -3.32 -10.13
CA SER A 91 -0.92 -4.46 -9.35
C SER A 91 -2.44 -4.55 -9.36
N ILE A 92 -3.01 -5.55 -10.02
CA ILE A 92 -4.47 -5.75 -10.02
C ILE A 92 -5.00 -6.07 -8.62
N PRO A 93 -4.39 -6.97 -7.81
CA PRO A 93 -4.79 -7.14 -6.41
C PRO A 93 -4.75 -5.85 -5.60
N GLY A 94 -3.75 -4.98 -5.84
CA GLY A 94 -3.67 -3.66 -5.20
C GLY A 94 -4.83 -2.73 -5.61
N LEU A 95 -5.22 -2.72 -6.88
CA LEU A 95 -6.37 -1.94 -7.35
C LEU A 95 -7.69 -2.45 -6.76
N ARG A 96 -7.88 -3.78 -6.69
CA ARG A 96 -9.05 -4.40 -6.04
C ARG A 96 -9.16 -3.98 -4.57
N LEU A 97 -8.04 -4.04 -3.85
CA LEU A 97 -7.97 -3.63 -2.44
C LEU A 97 -8.28 -2.13 -2.28
N PHE A 98 -7.69 -1.29 -3.14
CA PHE A 98 -7.94 0.15 -3.13
C PHE A 98 -9.42 0.47 -3.34
N ASP A 99 -10.08 -0.15 -4.34
CA ASP A 99 -11.49 0.09 -4.64
C ASP A 99 -12.39 -0.40 -3.49
N ALA A 100 -12.11 -1.56 -2.91
CA ALA A 100 -12.84 -2.08 -1.75
C ALA A 100 -12.73 -1.16 -0.51
N TRP A 101 -11.54 -0.63 -0.22
CA TRP A 101 -11.34 0.34 0.84
C TRP A 101 -12.08 1.65 0.57
N ARG A 102 -12.00 2.17 -0.64
CA ARG A 102 -12.67 3.40 -1.04
C ARG A 102 -14.19 3.29 -0.87
N GLU A 103 -14.77 2.20 -1.32
CA GLU A 103 -16.20 1.92 -1.14
C GLU A 103 -16.57 1.87 0.34
N ARG A 104 -15.83 1.09 1.13
CA ARG A 104 -16.10 0.94 2.57
C ARG A 104 -15.96 2.23 3.34
N LEU A 105 -14.94 3.03 3.05
CA LEU A 105 -14.75 4.35 3.67
C LEU A 105 -15.87 5.32 3.30
N SER A 106 -16.35 5.28 2.05
CA SER A 106 -17.49 6.08 1.59
C SER A 106 -18.78 5.70 2.34
N GLU A 107 -19.08 4.41 2.49
CA GLU A 107 -20.22 3.92 3.29
C GLU A 107 -20.16 4.40 4.75
N LEU A 108 -18.98 4.50 5.32
CA LEU A 108 -18.75 4.99 6.67
C LEU A 108 -18.77 6.53 6.78
N GLY A 109 -19.03 7.24 5.67
CA GLY A 109 -19.05 8.71 5.63
C GLY A 109 -17.68 9.37 5.75
N VAL A 110 -16.60 8.61 5.50
CA VAL A 110 -15.23 9.14 5.52
C VAL A 110 -14.97 9.94 4.25
N GLY A 111 -14.57 11.21 4.42
CA GLY A 111 -14.17 12.07 3.30
C GLY A 111 -12.86 11.59 2.68
N TRP A 112 -12.85 11.37 1.39
CA TRP A 112 -11.70 10.92 0.61
C TRP A 112 -11.23 12.00 -0.37
N ARG A 113 -9.96 12.36 -0.32
CA ARG A 113 -9.37 13.40 -1.16
C ARG A 113 -8.13 12.87 -1.87
N LEU A 114 -8.29 12.45 -3.11
CA LEU A 114 -7.19 12.03 -3.98
C LEU A 114 -6.58 13.23 -4.72
N GLY A 115 -5.28 13.15 -5.02
CA GLY A 115 -4.57 14.19 -5.73
C GLY A 115 -4.38 15.48 -4.94
N LEU A 116 -4.50 15.40 -3.61
CA LEU A 116 -4.27 16.50 -2.68
C LEU A 116 -3.10 16.15 -1.75
N PRO A 117 -1.86 16.39 -2.14
CA PRO A 117 -0.73 16.20 -1.25
C PRO A 117 -0.83 17.15 -0.05
N ALA A 118 -0.62 16.62 1.14
CA ALA A 118 -0.41 17.43 2.33
C ALA A 118 1.01 18.02 2.28
N ILE A 119 1.12 19.34 2.36
CA ILE A 119 2.39 20.08 2.22
C ILE A 119 2.81 20.83 3.48
N GLY A 120 1.98 20.79 4.53
CA GLY A 120 2.27 21.47 5.77
C GLY A 120 1.08 21.49 6.72
N ALA A 121 1.21 22.23 7.80
CA ALA A 121 0.16 22.42 8.80
C ALA A 121 0.20 23.81 9.44
N GLU A 122 -0.97 24.28 9.85
CA GLU A 122 -1.09 25.37 10.79
C GLU A 122 -1.04 24.84 12.22
N ARG A 123 -0.46 25.61 13.14
CA ARG A 123 -0.31 25.23 14.54
C ARG A 123 -0.67 26.36 15.47
N ASP A 124 -1.16 25.98 16.64
CA ASP A 124 -1.27 26.85 17.80
C ASP A 124 -0.50 26.16 18.96
N GLY A 125 0.66 26.69 19.28
CA GLY A 125 1.61 26.06 20.21
C GLY A 125 2.02 24.65 19.75
N ASP A 126 1.73 23.66 20.59
CA ASP A 126 2.02 22.25 20.35
C ASP A 126 0.88 21.48 19.64
N ARG A 127 -0.15 22.20 19.14
CA ARG A 127 -1.29 21.58 18.47
C ARG A 127 -1.37 21.95 16.99
N VAL A 128 -1.63 20.98 16.15
CA VAL A 128 -2.01 21.18 14.75
C VAL A 128 -3.49 21.57 14.69
N THR A 129 -3.81 22.68 14.04
CA THR A 129 -5.18 23.21 13.88
C THR A 129 -5.75 23.00 12.49
N ALA A 130 -4.88 22.85 11.49
CA ALA A 130 -5.26 22.49 10.14
C ALA A 130 -4.11 21.84 9.37
N ILE A 131 -4.45 20.95 8.43
CA ILE A 131 -3.53 20.45 7.42
C ILE A 131 -3.67 21.33 6.18
N LEU A 132 -2.54 21.67 5.60
CA LEU A 132 -2.43 22.41 4.35
C LEU A 132 -2.14 21.46 3.20
N GLY A 133 -2.86 21.59 2.11
CA GLY A 133 -2.67 20.82 0.90
C GLY A 133 -2.63 21.70 -0.33
N GLU A 134 -2.14 21.17 -1.44
CA GLU A 134 -2.14 21.84 -2.73
C GLU A 134 -2.96 21.03 -3.72
N GLY A 135 -4.10 21.57 -4.10
CA GLY A 135 -4.99 20.98 -5.08
C GLY A 135 -4.88 21.65 -6.44
N ALA A 136 -5.49 21.06 -7.47
CA ALA A 136 -5.50 21.60 -8.84
C ALA A 136 -6.09 23.03 -8.92
N SER A 137 -6.95 23.41 -7.96
CA SER A 137 -7.57 24.73 -7.89
C SER A 137 -6.88 25.69 -6.91
N GLY A 138 -5.69 25.35 -6.41
CA GLY A 138 -4.92 26.14 -5.44
C GLY A 138 -4.84 25.51 -4.04
N PRO A 139 -4.31 26.27 -3.08
CA PRO A 139 -4.08 25.79 -1.73
C PRO A 139 -5.41 25.46 -1.02
N ILE A 140 -5.42 24.39 -0.26
CA ILE A 140 -6.57 23.92 0.50
C ILE A 140 -6.17 23.84 1.97
N ARG A 141 -7.09 24.26 2.83
CA ARG A 141 -6.98 24.20 4.29
C ARG A 141 -8.01 23.23 4.84
N ILE A 142 -7.58 22.22 5.59
CA ILE A 142 -8.44 21.22 6.21
C ILE A 142 -8.30 21.36 7.73
N PRO A 143 -9.29 21.97 8.43
CA PRO A 143 -9.29 22.06 9.88
C PRO A 143 -9.35 20.66 10.51
N CYS A 144 -8.66 20.47 11.65
CA CYS A 144 -8.63 19.21 12.34
C CYS A 144 -8.40 19.37 13.84
N ASP A 145 -8.99 18.47 14.62
CA ASP A 145 -8.79 18.36 16.07
C ASP A 145 -7.66 17.37 16.40
N GLU A 146 -7.57 16.30 15.62
CA GLU A 146 -6.57 15.22 15.75
C GLU A 146 -6.00 14.86 14.38
N VAL A 147 -4.74 14.50 14.33
CA VAL A 147 -4.03 14.09 13.12
C VAL A 147 -3.44 12.71 13.30
N VAL A 148 -3.67 11.82 12.34
CA VAL A 148 -2.95 10.56 12.21
C VAL A 148 -2.07 10.63 10.97
N LEU A 149 -0.77 10.72 11.18
CA LEU A 149 0.23 10.83 10.12
C LEU A 149 0.61 9.43 9.64
N ALA A 150 0.28 9.12 8.40
CA ALA A 150 0.47 7.81 7.76
C ALA A 150 1.11 7.95 6.37
N THR A 151 1.96 8.96 6.18
CA THR A 151 2.56 9.32 4.89
C THR A 151 3.64 8.36 4.42
N GLY A 152 3.99 7.40 5.28
CA GLY A 152 5.01 6.39 4.99
C GLY A 152 6.43 6.87 5.28
N GLY A 153 7.39 5.96 5.13
CA GLY A 153 8.82 6.25 5.25
C GLY A 153 9.42 6.83 3.98
N VAL A 154 10.73 6.64 3.78
CA VAL A 154 11.47 7.16 2.61
C VAL A 154 10.85 6.65 1.29
N ALA A 155 10.56 5.37 1.18
CA ALA A 155 9.93 4.79 -0.02
C ALA A 155 8.49 5.25 -0.25
N GLY A 156 7.79 5.71 0.81
CA GLY A 156 6.42 6.21 0.75
C GLY A 156 6.31 7.72 0.51
N GLY A 157 7.43 8.45 0.55
CA GLY A 157 7.46 9.90 0.39
C GLY A 157 7.14 10.71 1.65
N GLY A 158 6.95 10.06 2.81
CA GLY A 158 6.75 10.74 4.08
C GLY A 158 8.06 11.25 4.72
N ILE A 159 9.20 10.74 4.24
CA ILE A 159 10.54 11.18 4.65
C ILE A 159 11.37 11.44 3.39
N GLU A 160 11.88 12.64 3.26
CA GLU A 160 12.81 13.01 2.21
C GLU A 160 14.25 12.93 2.68
N THR A 161 15.13 12.56 1.74
CA THR A 161 16.59 12.53 1.93
C THR A 161 17.23 13.61 1.10
N TYR A 162 18.08 14.42 1.72
CA TYR A 162 18.79 15.50 1.02
C TYR A 162 20.23 15.10 0.71
N ARG A 163 20.83 15.84 -0.23
CA ARG A 163 22.18 15.56 -0.73
C ARG A 163 23.27 15.68 0.35
N ASP A 164 23.06 16.49 1.36
CA ASP A 164 23.94 16.65 2.53
C ASP A 164 23.82 15.53 3.57
N GLY A 165 22.83 14.62 3.39
CA GLY A 165 22.54 13.51 4.29
C GLY A 165 21.50 13.82 5.36
N THR A 166 20.87 15.00 5.31
CA THR A 166 19.75 15.28 6.19
C THR A 166 18.48 14.52 5.78
N LEU A 167 17.65 14.24 6.75
CA LEU A 167 16.33 13.63 6.58
C LEU A 167 15.28 14.60 7.10
N ALA A 168 14.18 14.76 6.39
CA ALA A 168 13.06 15.58 6.81
C ALA A 168 11.73 14.85 6.67
N GLU A 169 10.88 14.96 7.67
CA GLU A 169 9.48 14.59 7.56
C GLU A 169 8.74 15.67 6.76
N THR A 170 7.98 15.25 5.75
CA THR A 170 7.55 16.12 4.64
C THR A 170 6.36 17.02 4.94
N VAL A 171 5.57 16.75 5.99
CA VAL A 171 4.31 17.46 6.27
C VAL A 171 4.39 18.31 7.53
N LEU A 172 4.86 17.74 8.62
CA LEU A 172 4.86 18.38 9.93
C LEU A 172 6.26 18.77 10.41
N GLY A 173 7.33 18.48 9.65
CA GLY A 173 8.70 18.76 10.07
C GLY A 173 9.09 18.08 11.37
N LEU A 174 8.59 16.88 11.62
CA LEU A 174 8.88 16.11 12.83
C LEU A 174 10.34 15.68 12.87
N PRO A 175 10.95 15.56 14.07
CA PRO A 175 12.31 15.07 14.19
C PRO A 175 12.39 13.62 13.72
N ILE A 176 13.34 13.35 12.83
CA ILE A 176 13.64 12.01 12.32
C ILE A 176 14.77 11.40 13.15
N ASP A 177 14.53 10.19 13.63
CA ASP A 177 15.59 9.35 14.15
C ASP A 177 16.30 8.68 12.98
N GLY A 178 17.53 9.06 12.73
CA GLY A 178 18.26 8.68 11.54
C GLY A 178 19.77 8.60 11.82
N PHE A 179 20.56 9.13 10.91
CA PHE A 179 22.00 8.93 10.85
C PHE A 179 22.75 10.25 10.95
N ALA A 180 24.00 10.18 11.44
CA ALA A 180 24.87 11.32 11.44
C ALA A 180 25.41 11.64 10.03
N HIS A 181 25.59 10.62 9.19
CA HIS A 181 26.20 10.77 7.85
C HIS A 181 25.47 9.91 6.82
N ARG A 182 25.35 10.45 5.57
CA ARG A 182 24.74 9.73 4.44
C ARG A 182 25.44 8.42 4.07
N THR A 183 26.72 8.27 4.43
CA THR A 183 27.49 7.04 4.19
C THR A 183 26.97 5.85 4.98
N GLU A 184 26.10 6.10 5.99
CA GLU A 184 25.48 5.06 6.81
C GLU A 184 24.15 4.59 6.23
N PHE A 185 23.61 5.25 5.18
CA PHE A 185 22.28 4.96 4.63
C PHE A 185 22.19 3.56 4.05
N LEU A 186 23.20 3.15 3.31
CA LEU A 186 23.18 1.93 2.53
C LEU A 186 24.32 1.00 2.98
N ALA A 187 24.01 -0.29 3.07
CA ALA A 187 25.03 -1.33 3.19
C ALA A 187 25.76 -1.53 1.85
N ALA A 188 26.97 -2.08 1.91
CA ALA A 188 27.73 -2.43 0.70
C ALA A 188 27.05 -3.55 -0.10
N ASP A 189 26.38 -4.47 0.59
CA ASP A 189 25.56 -5.51 -0.04
C ASP A 189 24.19 -4.94 -0.40
N PHE A 190 23.83 -5.01 -1.68
CA PHE A 190 22.54 -4.53 -2.18
C PHE A 190 21.33 -5.23 -1.53
N PHE A 191 21.46 -6.49 -1.19
CA PHE A 191 20.42 -7.26 -0.51
C PHE A 191 20.57 -7.28 1.01
N GLY A 192 21.55 -6.56 1.54
CA GLY A 192 21.76 -6.42 2.98
C GLY A 192 20.72 -5.51 3.65
N SER A 193 20.74 -5.49 4.98
CA SER A 193 19.92 -4.54 5.74
C SER A 193 20.48 -3.12 5.58
N HIS A 194 19.65 -2.22 5.05
CA HIS A 194 19.98 -0.82 4.86
C HIS A 194 19.43 0.01 6.01
N ARG A 195 20.31 0.68 6.74
CA ARG A 195 19.88 1.51 7.90
C ARG A 195 18.88 2.59 7.52
N LEU A 196 18.89 3.08 6.29
CA LEU A 196 17.91 4.04 5.79
C LEU A 196 16.47 3.52 5.89
N ALA A 197 16.25 2.22 5.77
CA ALA A 197 14.93 1.62 5.94
C ALA A 197 14.36 1.78 7.35
N GLN A 198 15.23 1.96 8.36
CA GLN A 198 14.86 2.13 9.77
C GLN A 198 14.71 3.59 10.19
N ALA A 199 15.02 4.54 9.29
CA ALA A 199 14.85 5.96 9.56
C ALA A 199 13.36 6.31 9.69
N GLY A 200 13.00 7.06 10.73
CA GLY A 200 11.62 7.39 10.98
C GLY A 200 11.40 8.34 12.15
N VAL A 201 10.15 8.57 12.46
CA VAL A 201 9.74 9.36 13.62
C VAL A 201 9.66 8.46 14.85
N ARG A 202 10.35 8.84 15.92
CA ARG A 202 10.18 8.17 17.22
C ARG A 202 8.86 8.57 17.85
N VAL A 203 8.19 7.60 18.46
CA VAL A 203 6.92 7.80 19.15
C VAL A 203 6.95 7.20 20.56
N ASN A 204 6.08 7.71 21.41
CA ASN A 204 5.80 7.11 22.70
C ASN A 204 4.73 5.99 22.58
N ARG A 205 4.31 5.41 23.71
CA ARG A 205 3.28 4.34 23.75
C ARG A 205 1.89 4.78 23.27
N GLU A 206 1.65 6.09 23.16
CA GLU A 206 0.42 6.69 22.64
C GLU A 206 0.56 7.06 21.15
N LEU A 207 1.64 6.63 20.50
CA LEU A 207 1.99 6.93 19.11
C LEU A 207 2.21 8.43 18.86
N ARG A 208 2.43 9.25 19.89
CA ARG A 208 2.77 10.67 19.73
C ARG A 208 4.25 10.82 19.38
N PRO A 209 4.58 11.72 18.42
CA PRO A 209 5.96 11.99 18.08
C PRO A 209 6.73 12.58 19.26
N VAL A 210 7.94 12.09 19.47
CA VAL A 210 8.80 12.57 20.57
C VAL A 210 10.14 13.09 20.03
N ASP A 211 10.72 14.02 20.75
CA ASP A 211 12.07 14.51 20.50
C ASP A 211 13.15 13.51 20.97
N ARG A 212 14.42 13.90 20.89
CA ARG A 212 15.53 13.07 21.33
C ARG A 212 15.54 12.80 22.85
N ALA A 213 14.93 13.67 23.64
CA ALA A 213 14.79 13.51 25.09
C ALA A 213 13.57 12.64 25.47
N GLY A 214 12.71 12.30 24.53
CA GLY A 214 11.48 11.54 24.76
C GLY A 214 10.28 12.40 25.11
N ALA A 215 10.38 13.72 25.01
CA ALA A 215 9.25 14.62 25.23
C ALA A 215 8.36 14.71 23.99
N PRO A 216 7.01 14.70 24.14
CA PRO A 216 6.10 14.87 23.03
C PRO A 216 6.30 16.21 22.30
N VAL A 217 6.36 16.18 20.97
CA VAL A 217 6.55 17.35 20.12
C VAL A 217 5.22 18.00 19.76
N LEU A 218 4.19 17.19 19.50
CA LEU A 218 2.84 17.64 19.16
C LEU A 218 1.79 16.87 19.96
N ALA A 219 0.85 17.60 20.55
CA ALA A 219 -0.13 17.04 21.48
C ALA A 219 -1.24 16.25 20.82
N ASN A 220 -1.62 16.61 19.59
CA ASN A 220 -2.74 16.01 18.85
C ASN A 220 -2.34 15.30 17.56
N VAL A 221 -1.09 14.83 17.49
CA VAL A 221 -0.59 14.08 16.34
C VAL A 221 -0.21 12.66 16.78
N ARG A 222 -0.58 11.68 15.98
CA ARG A 222 -0.09 10.30 16.07
C ARG A 222 0.56 9.89 14.78
N VAL A 223 1.65 9.14 14.88
CA VAL A 223 2.39 8.64 13.71
C VAL A 223 2.27 7.13 13.66
N ILE A 224 1.98 6.58 12.48
CA ILE A 224 1.73 5.15 12.28
C ILE A 224 2.43 4.60 11.02
N GLY A 225 2.47 3.28 10.93
CA GLY A 225 2.96 2.56 9.75
C GLY A 225 4.47 2.68 9.54
N THR A 226 4.90 2.66 8.29
CA THR A 226 6.32 2.65 7.91
C THR A 226 7.06 3.96 8.13
N GLN A 227 6.40 4.97 8.67
CA GLN A 227 7.03 6.21 9.10
C GLN A 227 7.67 6.11 10.49
N LEU A 228 7.40 5.03 11.22
CA LEU A 228 7.96 4.81 12.56
C LEU A 228 9.44 4.45 12.50
N ALA A 229 10.23 5.04 13.40
CA ALA A 229 11.66 4.74 13.54
C ALA A 229 11.88 3.30 14.03
N GLY A 230 13.00 2.70 13.59
CA GLY A 230 13.47 1.39 14.05
C GLY A 230 12.74 0.20 13.42
N HIS A 231 11.88 0.42 12.44
CA HIS A 231 11.17 -0.62 11.70
C HIS A 231 11.77 -0.77 10.30
N ASP A 232 12.28 -1.95 9.96
CA ASP A 232 12.75 -2.28 8.61
C ASP A 232 11.69 -3.13 7.89
N PRO A 233 10.80 -2.50 7.10
CA PRO A 233 9.68 -3.19 6.47
C PRO A 233 10.10 -4.27 5.47
N THR A 234 11.32 -4.18 4.95
CA THR A 234 11.84 -5.13 3.95
C THR A 234 12.49 -6.33 4.64
N ALA A 235 13.40 -6.09 5.59
CA ALA A 235 14.09 -7.16 6.30
C ALA A 235 13.15 -7.97 7.20
N GLU A 236 12.18 -7.32 7.83
CA GLU A 236 11.20 -7.95 8.71
C GLU A 236 10.03 -8.62 7.96
N GLY A 237 9.74 -8.21 6.73
CA GLY A 237 8.54 -8.65 5.99
C GLY A 237 7.23 -8.23 6.67
N SER A 238 7.26 -7.20 7.50
CA SER A 238 6.18 -6.84 8.44
C SER A 238 5.42 -5.56 8.07
N ARG A 239 5.68 -5.01 6.90
CA ARG A 239 5.18 -3.70 6.42
C ARG A 239 3.68 -3.49 6.68
N GLU A 240 2.86 -4.41 6.18
CA GLU A 240 1.40 -4.33 6.29
C GLU A 240 0.95 -4.61 7.74
N GLY A 241 1.62 -5.51 8.43
CA GLY A 241 1.34 -5.85 9.81
C GLY A 241 1.54 -4.66 10.75
N VAL A 242 2.66 -3.94 10.63
CA VAL A 242 2.94 -2.73 11.41
C VAL A 242 1.93 -1.63 11.07
N GLY A 243 1.59 -1.46 9.78
CA GLY A 243 0.58 -0.50 9.35
C GLY A 243 -0.77 -0.75 10.02
N LEU A 244 -1.27 -1.97 9.95
CA LEU A 244 -2.56 -2.37 10.54
C LEU A 244 -2.58 -2.28 12.06
N ALA A 245 -1.54 -2.81 12.74
CA ALA A 245 -1.46 -2.81 14.20
C ALA A 245 -1.41 -1.38 14.77
N THR A 246 -0.60 -0.52 14.17
CA THR A 246 -0.47 0.87 14.63
C THR A 246 -1.69 1.72 14.28
N ALA A 247 -2.38 1.45 13.16
CA ALA A 247 -3.64 2.10 12.83
C ALA A 247 -4.76 1.71 13.81
N ALA A 248 -4.88 0.41 14.14
CA ALA A 248 -5.83 -0.07 15.15
C ALA A 248 -5.55 0.58 16.51
N ARG A 249 -4.28 0.61 16.93
CA ARG A 249 -3.88 1.25 18.18
C ARG A 249 -4.19 2.74 18.22
N ALA A 250 -3.94 3.48 17.13
CA ALA A 250 -4.28 4.90 17.02
C ALA A 250 -5.79 5.12 17.16
N ALA A 251 -6.61 4.29 16.51
CA ALA A 251 -8.07 4.36 16.58
C ALA A 251 -8.58 4.12 18.01
N GLU A 252 -8.06 3.12 18.74
CA GLU A 252 -8.41 2.86 20.15
C GLU A 252 -8.08 4.08 21.05
N LEU A 253 -6.89 4.66 20.87
CA LEU A 253 -6.46 5.82 21.63
C LEU A 253 -7.33 7.05 21.38
N LEU A 254 -7.76 7.26 20.13
CA LEU A 254 -8.65 8.35 19.76
C LEU A 254 -10.07 8.14 20.31
N ALA A 255 -10.62 6.93 20.20
CA ALA A 255 -11.93 6.60 20.75
C ALA A 255 -11.96 6.75 22.28
N GLY A 256 -10.93 6.26 22.97
CA GLY A 256 -10.81 6.39 24.42
C GLY A 256 -10.60 7.82 24.93
N ALA A 257 -10.03 8.70 24.11
CA ALA A 257 -9.92 10.12 24.43
C ALA A 257 -11.29 10.84 24.33
N ARG A 258 -12.06 10.55 23.30
CA ARG A 258 -13.45 11.11 23.13
C ARG A 258 -14.42 10.65 24.20
N ALA A 259 -14.26 9.46 24.74
CA ALA A 259 -15.14 8.93 25.80
C ALA A 259 -14.87 9.58 27.18
N ARG A 260 -13.77 10.29 27.34
CA ARG A 260 -13.33 10.95 28.62
C ARG A 260 -13.49 12.48 28.61
N GLY A 261 -13.83 13.07 27.51
CA GLY A 261 -14.07 14.51 27.34
C GLY A 261 -15.55 14.78 27.11
#